data_ab65dcacb386fdc47f9acb32b826a087
#
_entry.id   ab65dcacb386fdc47f9acb32b826a087
#
_cell.length_a   1.000
_cell.length_b   1.000
_cell.length_c   1.000
_cell.angle_alpha   90.00
_cell.angle_beta   90.00
_cell.angle_gamma   90.00
#
_symmetry.space_group_name_H-M   'P 1'
#
loop_
_entity.id
_entity.type
_entity.pdbx_description
1 polymer ?
#
loop_
_entity_poly.entity_id
_entity_poly.type
_entity_poly.pdbx_seq_one_letter_code
_entity_poly.pdbx_strand_id
1 'polypeptide(L)'
;EAARGKQSGRTQEIQRLIGRSLRSVFDLTALGERTIHLDCDVLQADGGTRTAAITGAYVAAFDAVRWLLQQGRIAASPIRDAVAAVSVGIVQGTPLLDLEYSEDSTCDTDMNVVMTGSGGFVEVQGTAEGEPFSRAEMDALLALAAKGIGELVAAQKVALTA
;
A
#
# COMPACT_ATOMS: atom_id res chain seq x y z
N GLU A 1 4.44 10.60 14.23
CA GLU A 1 5.54 11.56 13.98
C GLU A 1 6.77 10.80 13.45
N ALA A 2 7.35 11.27 12.36
CA ALA A 2 8.53 10.63 11.78
C ALA A 2 9.66 10.52 12.82
N ALA A 3 10.23 9.33 12.96
CA ALA A 3 11.25 9.08 13.97
C ALA A 3 12.52 9.90 13.69
N ARG A 4 12.90 10.73 14.65
CA ARG A 4 14.15 11.49 14.61
C ARG A 4 15.29 10.63 15.17
N GLY A 5 16.40 10.51 14.44
CA GLY A 5 17.58 9.73 14.86
C GLY A 5 17.58 8.29 14.35
N LYS A 6 17.98 7.33 15.20
CA LYS A 6 18.09 5.92 14.81
C LYS A 6 16.70 5.31 14.63
N GLN A 7 16.39 4.93 13.40
CA GLN A 7 15.10 4.30 13.07
C GLN A 7 15.03 2.86 13.59
N SER A 8 13.83 2.46 14.04
CA SER A 8 13.56 1.06 14.41
C SER A 8 13.56 0.15 13.19
N GLY A 9 13.73 -1.16 13.39
CA GLY A 9 13.62 -2.14 12.30
C GLY A 9 12.26 -2.09 11.61
N ARG A 10 11.18 -1.93 12.39
CA ARG A 10 9.81 -1.75 11.86
C ARG A 10 9.68 -0.52 10.97
N THR A 11 10.22 0.62 11.37
CA THR A 11 10.19 1.85 10.56
C THR A 11 10.92 1.64 9.24
N GLN A 12 12.09 0.99 9.27
CA GLN A 12 12.86 0.71 8.06
C GLN A 12 12.13 -0.27 7.12
N GLU A 13 11.48 -1.29 7.66
CA GLU A 13 10.66 -2.23 6.90
C GLU A 13 9.51 -1.51 6.18
N ILE A 14 8.74 -0.67 6.89
CA ILE A 14 7.62 0.08 6.34
C ILE A 14 8.09 1.06 5.25
N GLN A 15 9.20 1.77 5.48
CA GLN A 15 9.77 2.66 4.46
C GLN A 15 10.16 1.90 3.19
N ARG A 16 10.76 0.71 3.33
CA ARG A 16 11.14 -0.13 2.20
C ARG A 16 9.91 -0.62 1.43
N LEU A 17 8.88 -1.01 2.14
CA LEU A 17 7.61 -1.48 1.57
C LEU A 17 6.93 -0.36 0.76
N ILE A 18 6.75 0.83 1.35
CA ILE A 18 6.18 2.00 0.65
C ILE A 18 7.02 2.34 -0.59
N GLY A 19 8.34 2.46 -0.42
CA GLY A 19 9.24 2.82 -1.50
C GLY A 19 9.25 1.81 -2.65
N ARG A 20 9.17 0.50 -2.37
CA ARG A 20 9.06 -0.56 -3.37
C ARG A 20 7.74 -0.50 -4.11
N SER A 21 6.65 -0.32 -3.38
CA SER A 21 5.29 -0.24 -3.93
C SER A 21 5.18 0.93 -4.92
N LEU A 22 5.63 2.11 -4.55
CA LEU A 22 5.61 3.27 -5.45
C LEU A 22 6.54 3.10 -6.66
N ARG A 23 7.76 2.59 -6.47
CA ARG A 23 8.69 2.36 -7.59
C ARG A 23 8.16 1.37 -8.62
N SER A 24 7.29 0.45 -8.24
CA SER A 24 6.70 -0.52 -9.19
C SER A 24 5.82 0.14 -10.25
N VAL A 25 5.25 1.30 -9.95
CA VAL A 25 4.33 2.03 -10.83
C VAL A 25 4.91 3.35 -11.36
N PHE A 26 6.19 3.65 -11.08
CA PHE A 26 6.87 4.86 -11.53
C PHE A 26 7.98 4.56 -12.54
N ASP A 27 8.05 5.36 -13.58
CA ASP A 27 9.22 5.47 -14.45
C ASP A 27 10.20 6.49 -13.87
N LEU A 28 11.21 6.00 -13.15
CA LEU A 28 12.21 6.87 -12.55
C LEU A 28 13.07 7.61 -13.59
N THR A 29 13.19 7.07 -14.79
CA THR A 29 13.90 7.74 -15.90
C THR A 29 13.13 8.97 -16.37
N ALA A 30 11.80 8.85 -16.51
CA ALA A 30 10.93 9.97 -16.87
C ALA A 30 10.85 11.05 -15.76
N LEU A 31 11.04 10.69 -14.50
CA LEU A 31 11.16 11.63 -13.39
C LEU A 31 12.45 12.45 -13.48
N GLY A 32 13.54 11.86 -14.03
CA GLY A 32 14.87 12.48 -14.13
C GLY A 32 15.58 12.59 -12.78
N GLU A 33 16.56 13.47 -12.68
CA GLU A 33 17.37 13.69 -11.47
C GLU A 33 16.62 14.49 -10.39
N ARG A 34 15.50 13.91 -9.90
CA ARG A 34 14.66 14.51 -8.86
C ARG A 34 14.36 13.50 -7.78
N THR A 35 14.15 14.01 -6.58
CA THR A 35 13.73 13.20 -5.43
C THR A 35 12.38 13.71 -4.95
N ILE A 36 11.41 12.80 -4.80
CA ILE A 36 10.16 13.05 -4.10
C ILE A 36 10.29 12.44 -2.72
N HIS A 37 10.19 13.27 -1.69
CA HIS A 37 10.11 12.82 -0.30
C HIS A 37 8.65 12.68 0.10
N LEU A 38 8.30 11.51 0.64
CA LEU A 38 6.95 11.22 1.14
C LEU A 38 7.05 10.99 2.64
N ASP A 39 6.29 11.76 3.38
CA ASP A 39 6.13 11.64 4.82
C ASP A 39 4.75 11.06 5.11
N CYS A 40 4.71 9.89 5.74
CA CYS A 40 3.49 9.14 6.01
C CYS A 40 3.23 9.18 7.52
N ASP A 41 2.47 10.17 7.96
CA ASP A 41 2.14 10.37 9.37
C ASP A 41 0.78 9.74 9.69
N VAL A 42 0.75 8.85 10.69
CA VAL A 42 -0.47 8.17 11.12
C VAL A 42 -1.18 9.04 12.16
N LEU A 43 -2.28 9.69 11.78
CA LEU A 43 -3.07 10.55 12.66
C LEU A 43 -3.94 9.74 13.62
N GLN A 44 -4.51 8.64 13.14
CA GLN A 44 -5.30 7.71 13.93
C GLN A 44 -4.94 6.28 13.52
N ALA A 45 -4.42 5.51 14.45
CA ALA A 45 -4.05 4.11 14.22
C ALA A 45 -5.23 3.18 14.48
N ASP A 46 -5.32 2.15 13.62
CA ASP A 46 -6.13 0.96 13.76
C ASP A 46 -5.36 -0.19 13.09
N GLY A 47 -5.99 -1.26 12.59
CA GLY A 47 -5.35 -2.25 11.72
C GLY A 47 -4.89 -1.64 10.39
N GLY A 48 -3.94 -2.28 9.70
CA GLY A 48 -3.56 -1.93 8.33
C GLY A 48 -2.85 -0.58 8.12
N THR A 49 -2.18 0.00 9.11
CA THR A 49 -1.53 1.32 8.97
C THR A 49 -0.47 1.35 7.87
N ARG A 50 0.28 0.26 7.65
CA ARG A 50 1.30 0.17 6.59
C ARG A 50 0.69 0.13 5.19
N THR A 51 -0.44 -0.54 5.01
CA THR A 51 -1.17 -0.61 3.74
C THR A 51 -1.86 0.71 3.42
N ALA A 52 -2.47 1.36 4.43
CA ALA A 52 -3.02 2.71 4.32
C ALA A 52 -1.96 3.74 3.92
N ALA A 53 -0.74 3.64 4.50
CA ALA A 53 0.38 4.50 4.14
C ALA A 53 0.78 4.37 2.66
N ILE A 54 0.80 3.15 2.09
CA ILE A 54 1.07 2.94 0.65
C ILE A 54 -0.01 3.61 -0.20
N THR A 55 -1.28 3.37 0.14
CA THR A 55 -2.44 3.87 -0.60
C THR A 55 -2.50 5.40 -0.60
N GLY A 56 -2.23 6.03 0.56
CA GLY A 56 -2.17 7.49 0.69
C GLY A 56 -0.92 8.10 0.05
N ALA A 57 0.24 7.44 0.18
CA ALA A 57 1.48 7.89 -0.45
C ALA A 57 1.39 7.97 -1.97
N TYR A 58 0.63 7.06 -2.62
CA TYR A 58 0.37 7.14 -4.06
C TYR A 58 -0.38 8.43 -4.43
N VAL A 59 -1.42 8.80 -3.69
CA VAL A 59 -2.17 10.04 -3.93
C VAL A 59 -1.27 11.26 -3.81
N ALA A 60 -0.47 11.35 -2.75
CA ALA A 60 0.47 12.44 -2.54
C ALA A 60 1.56 12.50 -3.64
N ALA A 61 2.07 11.34 -4.06
CA ALA A 61 3.05 11.27 -5.15
C ALA A 61 2.44 11.70 -6.49
N PHE A 62 1.19 11.33 -6.76
CA PHE A 62 0.46 11.77 -7.95
C PHE A 62 0.29 13.28 -7.98
N ASP A 63 -0.09 13.90 -6.86
CA ASP A 63 -0.21 15.36 -6.75
C ASP A 63 1.13 16.07 -6.97
N ALA A 64 2.21 15.53 -6.42
CA ALA A 64 3.57 16.04 -6.65
C ALA A 64 3.95 15.98 -8.14
N VAL A 65 3.62 14.89 -8.82
CA VAL A 65 3.85 14.74 -10.27
C VAL A 65 2.99 15.71 -11.08
N ARG A 66 1.71 15.86 -10.72
CA ARG A 66 0.80 16.83 -11.35
C ARG A 66 1.35 18.23 -11.24
N TRP A 67 1.85 18.63 -10.06
CA TRP A 67 2.50 19.91 -9.86
C TRP A 67 3.76 20.07 -10.73
N LEU A 68 4.63 19.06 -10.82
CA LEU A 68 5.82 19.10 -11.67
C LEU A 68 5.48 19.30 -13.15
N LEU A 69 4.42 18.65 -13.64
CA LEU A 69 3.92 18.82 -15.00
C LEU A 69 3.40 20.24 -15.24
N GLN A 70 2.59 20.77 -14.30
CA GLN A 70 2.05 22.14 -14.38
C GLN A 70 3.13 23.20 -14.37
N GLN A 71 4.24 22.96 -13.64
CA GLN A 71 5.40 23.85 -13.62
C GLN A 71 6.36 23.65 -14.80
N GLY A 72 6.05 22.77 -15.74
CA GLY A 72 6.93 22.45 -16.86
C GLY A 72 8.28 21.84 -16.47
N ARG A 73 8.35 21.26 -15.26
CA ARG A 73 9.58 20.65 -14.72
C ARG A 73 9.86 19.28 -15.31
N ILE A 74 8.82 18.55 -15.71
CA ILE A 74 8.88 17.28 -16.43
C ILE A 74 7.99 17.37 -17.67
N ALA A 75 8.37 16.67 -18.74
CA ALA A 75 7.65 16.73 -20.02
C ALA A 75 6.48 15.73 -20.10
N ALA A 76 6.56 14.64 -19.35
CA ALA A 76 5.55 13.58 -19.32
C ALA A 76 5.42 13.01 -17.90
N SER A 77 4.26 12.41 -17.62
CA SER A 77 4.04 11.74 -16.34
C SER A 77 4.95 10.51 -16.19
N PRO A 78 5.68 10.38 -15.09
CA PRO A 78 6.40 9.16 -14.75
C PRO A 78 5.49 8.05 -14.20
N ILE A 79 4.22 8.32 -13.94
CA ILE A 79 3.29 7.35 -13.36
C ILE A 79 2.75 6.45 -14.46
N ARG A 80 2.95 5.13 -14.31
CA ARG A 80 2.51 4.10 -15.26
C ARG A 80 1.18 3.47 -14.88
N ASP A 81 0.91 3.37 -13.58
CA ASP A 81 -0.31 2.74 -13.05
C ASP A 81 -0.61 3.27 -11.64
N ALA A 82 -1.80 2.96 -11.12
CA ALA A 82 -2.10 3.14 -9.71
C ALA A 82 -1.47 2.02 -8.87
N VAL A 83 -1.31 2.26 -7.57
CA VAL A 83 -0.96 1.23 -6.60
C VAL A 83 -1.72 1.47 -5.31
N ALA A 84 -2.25 0.39 -4.75
CA ALA A 84 -2.90 0.41 -3.45
C ALA A 84 -2.58 -0.88 -2.68
N ALA A 85 -2.84 -0.87 -1.38
CA ALA A 85 -2.58 -2.00 -0.52
C ALA A 85 -3.69 -2.14 0.54
N VAL A 86 -3.94 -3.38 0.96
CA VAL A 86 -4.91 -3.71 2.00
C VAL A 86 -4.40 -4.87 2.86
N SER A 87 -4.84 -4.93 4.11
CA SER A 87 -4.68 -6.10 4.97
C SER A 87 -5.87 -7.05 4.78
N VAL A 88 -5.58 -8.34 4.80
CA VAL A 88 -6.57 -9.42 4.84
C VAL A 88 -6.11 -10.46 5.84
N GLY A 89 -7.01 -11.21 6.42
CA GLY A 89 -6.62 -12.26 7.36
C GLY A 89 -7.71 -13.27 7.60
N ILE A 90 -7.38 -14.30 8.39
CA ILE A 90 -8.30 -15.33 8.82
C ILE A 90 -8.54 -15.16 10.31
N VAL A 91 -9.80 -14.95 10.66
CA VAL A 91 -10.23 -14.83 12.06
C VAL A 91 -11.27 -15.92 12.32
N GLN A 92 -10.96 -16.84 13.24
CA GLN A 92 -11.81 -17.99 13.57
C GLN A 92 -12.27 -18.74 12.32
N GLY A 93 -11.34 -19.01 11.40
CA GLY A 93 -11.59 -19.72 10.14
C GLY A 93 -12.32 -18.93 9.06
N THR A 94 -12.61 -17.64 9.29
CA THR A 94 -13.31 -16.77 8.33
C THR A 94 -12.33 -15.79 7.69
N PRO A 95 -12.16 -15.79 6.35
CA PRO A 95 -11.37 -14.77 5.65
C PRO A 95 -12.04 -13.39 5.72
N LEU A 96 -11.31 -12.38 6.18
CA LEU A 96 -11.76 -11.01 6.35
C LEU A 96 -10.91 -10.05 5.52
N LEU A 97 -11.52 -8.94 5.12
CA LEU A 97 -10.90 -7.84 4.38
C LEU A 97 -10.80 -6.63 5.29
N ASP A 98 -9.64 -5.96 5.25
CA ASP A 98 -9.39 -4.71 5.96
C ASP A 98 -9.57 -4.87 7.48
N LEU A 99 -8.67 -5.69 8.07
CA LEU A 99 -8.74 -6.04 9.49
C LEU A 99 -8.66 -4.81 10.38
N GLU A 100 -9.62 -4.67 11.29
CA GLU A 100 -9.50 -3.74 12.40
C GLU A 100 -8.52 -4.27 13.45
N TYR A 101 -8.08 -3.43 14.39
CA TYR A 101 -7.07 -3.81 15.38
C TYR A 101 -7.47 -5.03 16.23
N SER A 102 -8.74 -5.16 16.58
CA SER A 102 -9.23 -6.30 17.40
C SER A 102 -9.18 -7.62 16.62
N GLU A 103 -9.42 -7.58 15.32
CA GLU A 103 -9.31 -8.72 14.41
C GLU A 103 -7.84 -9.05 14.13
N ASP A 104 -7.03 -8.05 13.77
CA ASP A 104 -5.60 -8.18 13.48
C ASP A 104 -4.82 -8.79 14.64
N SER A 105 -5.11 -8.35 15.88
CA SER A 105 -4.43 -8.82 17.08
C SER A 105 -4.75 -10.27 17.48
N THR A 106 -5.79 -10.86 16.92
CA THR A 106 -6.29 -12.21 17.28
C THR A 106 -6.44 -13.13 16.07
N CYS A 107 -6.03 -12.69 14.89
CA CYS A 107 -6.18 -13.47 13.66
C CYS A 107 -5.26 -14.71 13.65
N ASP A 108 -5.74 -15.78 13.02
CA ASP A 108 -4.96 -17.00 12.78
C ASP A 108 -3.91 -16.79 11.67
N THR A 109 -4.22 -15.90 10.73
CA THR A 109 -3.35 -15.53 9.60
C THR A 109 -3.53 -14.05 9.30
N ASP A 110 -2.45 -13.32 9.18
CA ASP A 110 -2.37 -11.94 8.72
C ASP A 110 -1.67 -11.89 7.35
N MET A 111 -2.20 -11.09 6.43
CA MET A 111 -1.59 -10.91 5.12
C MET A 111 -1.76 -9.47 4.64
N ASN A 112 -0.64 -8.89 4.20
CA ASN A 112 -0.62 -7.59 3.52
C ASN A 112 -0.43 -7.81 2.02
N VAL A 113 -1.29 -7.23 1.21
CA VAL A 113 -1.26 -7.37 -0.24
C VAL A 113 -1.15 -6.00 -0.90
N VAL A 114 -0.21 -5.87 -1.81
CA VAL A 114 -0.01 -4.67 -2.65
C VAL A 114 -0.24 -5.04 -4.10
N MET A 115 -1.13 -4.32 -4.78
CA MET A 115 -1.41 -4.54 -6.19
C MET A 115 -1.42 -3.22 -6.98
N THR A 116 -1.18 -3.35 -8.28
CA THR A 116 -1.36 -2.25 -9.24
C THR A 116 -2.83 -2.12 -9.63
N GLY A 117 -3.20 -0.96 -10.20
CA GLY A 117 -4.54 -0.72 -10.73
C GLY A 117 -4.92 -1.64 -11.90
N SER A 118 -3.94 -2.17 -12.62
CA SER A 118 -4.12 -3.18 -13.67
C SER A 118 -4.25 -4.62 -13.14
N GLY A 119 -4.18 -4.82 -11.81
CA GLY A 119 -4.36 -6.13 -11.16
C GLY A 119 -3.08 -6.94 -10.96
N GLY A 120 -1.91 -6.38 -11.23
CA GLY A 120 -0.63 -7.04 -10.96
C GLY A 120 -0.26 -7.03 -9.48
N PHE A 121 0.24 -8.14 -8.95
CA PHE A 121 0.77 -8.20 -7.59
C PHE A 121 2.16 -7.56 -7.51
N VAL A 122 2.34 -6.65 -6.57
CA VAL A 122 3.64 -6.03 -6.26
C VAL A 122 4.29 -6.74 -5.08
N GLU A 123 3.50 -7.03 -4.05
CA GLU A 123 3.95 -7.75 -2.86
C GLU A 123 2.79 -8.50 -2.21
N VAL A 124 3.07 -9.68 -1.72
CA VAL A 124 2.20 -10.48 -0.87
C VAL A 124 3.04 -10.93 0.32
N GLN A 125 2.68 -10.47 1.51
CA GLN A 125 3.35 -10.82 2.75
C GLN A 125 2.29 -11.40 3.70
N GLY A 126 2.38 -12.69 3.96
CA GLY A 126 1.46 -13.41 4.85
C GLY A 126 2.20 -14.17 5.94
N THR A 127 1.64 -14.18 7.13
CA THR A 127 2.15 -14.88 8.31
C THR A 127 1.03 -15.69 8.94
N ALA A 128 1.31 -16.94 9.26
CA ALA A 128 0.45 -17.75 10.14
C ALA A 128 0.89 -17.52 11.58
N GLU A 129 -0.01 -17.07 12.43
CA GLU A 129 0.27 -16.84 13.84
C GLU A 129 0.08 -18.12 14.70
N GLY A 130 -0.58 -19.13 14.12
CA GLY A 130 -0.79 -20.45 14.72
C GLY A 130 -0.52 -21.57 13.73
N GLU A 131 -1.61 -22.22 13.29
CA GLU A 131 -1.52 -23.28 12.30
C GLU A 131 -1.26 -22.72 10.88
N PRO A 132 -0.47 -23.41 10.03
CA PRO A 132 -0.24 -22.98 8.68
C PRO A 132 -1.53 -22.87 7.86
N PHE A 133 -1.70 -21.79 7.12
CA PHE A 133 -2.83 -21.63 6.21
C PHE A 133 -2.66 -22.44 4.93
N SER A 134 -3.77 -22.95 4.43
CA SER A 134 -3.83 -23.78 3.22
C SER A 134 -3.75 -22.95 1.94
N ARG A 135 -3.54 -23.61 0.81
CA ARG A 135 -3.61 -22.97 -0.51
C ARG A 135 -5.01 -22.38 -0.79
N ALA A 136 -6.08 -23.05 -0.37
CA ALA A 136 -7.44 -22.55 -0.57
C ALA A 136 -7.71 -21.26 0.22
N GLU A 137 -7.22 -21.18 1.45
CA GLU A 137 -7.30 -19.97 2.27
C GLU A 137 -6.47 -18.82 1.65
N MET A 138 -5.28 -19.10 1.17
CA MET A 138 -4.47 -18.10 0.44
C MET A 138 -5.22 -17.56 -0.78
N ASP A 139 -5.81 -18.43 -1.60
CA ASP A 139 -6.56 -18.02 -2.78
C ASP A 139 -7.79 -17.17 -2.41
N ALA A 140 -8.49 -17.48 -1.30
CA ALA A 140 -9.60 -16.68 -0.78
C ALA A 140 -9.13 -15.29 -0.30
N LEU A 141 -8.02 -15.22 0.44
CA LEU A 141 -7.44 -13.95 0.90
C LEU A 141 -7.00 -13.08 -0.27
N LEU A 142 -6.37 -13.63 -1.29
CA LEU A 142 -5.96 -12.89 -2.48
C LEU A 142 -7.17 -12.37 -3.27
N ALA A 143 -8.28 -13.12 -3.33
CA ALA A 143 -9.52 -12.66 -3.96
C ALA A 143 -10.15 -11.48 -3.21
N LEU A 144 -10.18 -11.54 -1.87
CA LEU A 144 -10.64 -10.43 -1.03
C LEU A 144 -9.73 -9.20 -1.19
N ALA A 145 -8.42 -9.38 -1.18
CA ALA A 145 -7.46 -8.30 -1.38
C ALA A 145 -7.66 -7.62 -2.74
N ALA A 146 -7.84 -8.39 -3.81
CA ALA A 146 -8.08 -7.84 -5.14
C ALA A 146 -9.37 -6.99 -5.19
N LYS A 147 -10.44 -7.43 -4.51
CA LYS A 147 -11.66 -6.65 -4.36
C LYS A 147 -11.40 -5.33 -3.63
N GLY A 148 -10.82 -5.39 -2.43
CA GLY A 148 -10.55 -4.18 -1.62
C GLY A 148 -9.61 -3.20 -2.31
N ILE A 149 -8.56 -3.69 -2.97
CA ILE A 149 -7.64 -2.84 -3.74
C ILE A 149 -8.36 -2.17 -4.93
N GLY A 150 -9.26 -2.86 -5.59
CA GLY A 150 -10.10 -2.27 -6.65
C GLY A 150 -10.94 -1.09 -6.12
N GLU A 151 -11.53 -1.23 -4.94
CA GLU A 151 -12.30 -0.16 -4.27
C GLU A 151 -11.39 1.00 -3.86
N LEU A 152 -10.19 0.72 -3.31
CA LEU A 152 -9.21 1.74 -2.95
C LEU A 152 -8.70 2.52 -4.17
N VAL A 153 -8.41 1.85 -5.28
CA VAL A 153 -8.02 2.51 -6.54
C VAL A 153 -9.15 3.41 -7.07
N ALA A 154 -10.41 3.00 -6.93
CA ALA A 154 -11.54 3.85 -7.27
C ALA A 154 -11.62 5.09 -6.36
N ALA A 155 -11.42 4.91 -5.05
CA ALA A 155 -11.38 6.03 -4.10
C ALA A 155 -10.21 7.00 -4.38
N GLN A 156 -9.02 6.48 -4.71
CA GLN A 156 -7.88 7.30 -5.14
C GLN A 156 -8.22 8.18 -6.35
N LYS A 157 -8.89 7.61 -7.36
CA LYS A 157 -9.32 8.37 -8.55
C LYS A 157 -10.27 9.51 -8.18
N VAL A 158 -11.22 9.26 -7.28
CA VAL A 158 -12.14 10.31 -6.80
C VAL A 158 -11.35 11.41 -6.08
N ALA A 159 -10.46 11.06 -5.16
CA ALA A 159 -9.65 12.03 -4.43
C ALA A 159 -8.77 12.90 -5.35
N LEU A 160 -8.26 12.32 -6.44
CA LEU A 160 -7.38 13.02 -7.38
C LEU A 160 -8.14 13.93 -8.37
N THR A 161 -9.47 13.82 -8.46
CA THR A 161 -10.33 14.66 -9.30
C THR A 161 -10.99 15.81 -8.53
N ALA A 162 -10.93 15.77 -7.21
CA ALA A 162 -11.40 16.84 -6.33
C ALA A 162 -10.40 17.99 -6.29
#